data_375fa6d5a24c8fd472d74d03ea3439cb
#
_entry.id   375fa6d5a24c8fd472d74d03ea3439cb
#
_cell.length_a   1.000
_cell.length_b   1.000
_cell.length_c   1.000
_cell.angle_alpha   90.00
_cell.angle_beta   90.00
_cell.angle_gamma   90.00
#
_symmetry.space_group_name_H-M   'P 1'
#
loop_
_entity.id
_entity.type
_entity.pdbx_description
1 polymer ?
#
loop_
_entity_poly.entity_id
_entity_poly.type
_entity_poly.pdbx_seq_one_letter_code
_entity_poly.pdbx_strand_id
1 'polypeptide(L)'
;MAANMIQNEEIERALQRLRDVIKNTAENNRLCIAYSGGLDSRFLAFFASKCGLKVELLHASAAHVSPSESQNAVDRALAMGLTVRVVHPPLPSPEELAAAGRNRCYVCKRSIFSFLQKQAPAPLCDGSNASDALVFRPGSRAIKELGVHTPLADAGLTKPMIRAAATLLGLPDPQQPARPCLLTRFDYGDAPDARRLRLTQQVEDFLSELPELRAGFRLRWLGDQPLLHVASANRFSSKELGGIQTRLTESFPELGSVHIEVMDNLSGWFDRRSRRIRPGA
;
A
#
# COMPACT_ATOMS: atom_id res chain seq x y z
N MET A 1 31.89 11.38 3.54
CA MET A 1 31.69 12.28 2.39
C MET A 1 31.59 11.51 1.07
N ALA A 2 32.59 10.69 0.69
CA ALA A 2 32.57 9.95 -0.60
C ALA A 2 31.36 9.02 -0.80
N ALA A 3 30.94 8.26 0.20
CA ALA A 3 29.77 7.36 0.10
C ALA A 3 28.44 8.11 -0.17
N ASN A 4 28.25 9.27 0.45
CA ASN A 4 27.06 10.11 0.22
C ASN A 4 27.09 10.74 -1.19
N MET A 5 28.28 11.08 -1.71
CA MET A 5 28.42 11.62 -3.07
C MET A 5 28.07 10.54 -4.11
N ILE A 6 28.59 9.33 -3.96
CA ILE A 6 28.30 8.20 -4.87
C ILE A 6 26.79 7.88 -4.86
N GLN A 7 26.17 7.87 -3.68
CA GLN A 7 24.73 7.63 -3.56
C GLN A 7 23.89 8.73 -4.21
N ASN A 8 24.27 9.99 -4.11
CA ASN A 8 23.60 11.09 -4.77
C ASN A 8 23.71 11.01 -6.30
N GLU A 9 24.89 10.70 -6.85
CA GLU A 9 25.06 10.50 -8.28
C GLU A 9 24.22 9.34 -8.83
N GLU A 10 24.09 8.25 -8.08
CA GLU A 10 23.24 7.12 -8.47
C GLU A 10 21.76 7.50 -8.51
N ILE A 11 21.30 8.28 -7.52
CA ILE A 11 19.93 8.81 -7.47
C ILE A 11 19.70 9.75 -8.66
N GLU A 12 20.60 10.66 -8.96
CA GLU A 12 20.48 11.59 -10.09
C GLU A 12 20.38 10.85 -11.44
N ARG A 13 21.22 9.83 -11.63
CA ARG A 13 21.15 8.97 -12.84
C ARG A 13 19.81 8.22 -12.93
N ALA A 14 19.30 7.73 -11.81
CA ALA A 14 18.00 7.05 -11.77
C ALA A 14 16.85 8.03 -12.04
N LEU A 15 16.90 9.26 -11.53
CA LEU A 15 15.92 10.31 -11.82
C LEU A 15 15.97 10.74 -13.30
N GLN A 16 17.16 10.79 -13.91
CA GLN A 16 17.27 11.05 -15.35
C GLN A 16 16.61 9.92 -16.16
N ARG A 17 16.90 8.65 -15.84
CA ARG A 17 16.22 7.50 -16.48
C ARG A 17 14.70 7.57 -16.28
N LEU A 18 14.23 7.92 -15.08
CA LEU A 18 12.80 8.06 -14.82
C LEU A 18 12.17 9.15 -15.70
N ARG A 19 12.85 10.29 -15.85
CA ARG A 19 12.41 11.38 -16.74
C ARG A 19 12.25 10.88 -18.18
N ASP A 20 13.20 10.11 -18.68
CA ASP A 20 13.17 9.59 -20.04
C ASP A 20 12.05 8.56 -20.19
N VAL A 21 11.91 7.63 -19.21
CA VAL A 21 10.82 6.63 -19.21
C VAL A 21 9.45 7.30 -19.24
N ILE A 22 9.17 8.25 -18.32
CA ILE A 22 7.84 8.89 -18.27
C ILE A 22 7.54 9.73 -19.49
N LYS A 23 8.55 10.38 -20.09
CA LYS A 23 8.36 11.15 -21.35
C LYS A 23 8.08 10.22 -22.53
N ASN A 24 8.76 9.09 -22.61
CA ASN A 24 8.53 8.09 -23.67
C ASN A 24 7.18 7.37 -23.50
N THR A 25 6.70 7.22 -22.25
CA THR A 25 5.39 6.63 -21.95
C THR A 25 4.24 7.61 -22.22
N ALA A 26 4.46 8.91 -22.01
CA ALA A 26 3.42 9.92 -22.13
C ALA A 26 2.92 10.08 -23.57
N GLU A 27 1.60 10.20 -23.73
CA GLU A 27 0.94 10.55 -24.99
C GLU A 27 0.38 11.97 -24.92
N ASN A 28 0.67 12.79 -25.93
CA ASN A 28 0.25 14.18 -25.97
C ASN A 28 0.61 14.95 -24.67
N ASN A 29 1.79 14.70 -24.13
CA ASN A 29 2.28 15.24 -22.86
C ASN A 29 1.40 14.90 -21.64
N ARG A 30 0.62 13.80 -21.70
CA ARG A 30 -0.30 13.35 -20.64
C ARG A 30 0.10 11.98 -20.14
N LEU A 31 -0.08 11.77 -18.83
CA LEU A 31 0.14 10.53 -18.15
C LEU A 31 -0.97 10.29 -17.12
N CYS A 32 -1.48 9.06 -17.03
CA CYS A 32 -2.44 8.66 -16.02
C CYS A 32 -1.75 7.76 -14.97
N ILE A 33 -1.98 8.01 -13.71
CA ILE A 33 -1.35 7.25 -12.61
C ILE A 33 -2.42 6.60 -11.75
N ALA A 34 -2.33 5.28 -11.56
CA ALA A 34 -3.07 4.56 -10.53
C ALA A 34 -2.55 4.99 -9.15
N TYR A 35 -3.28 5.90 -8.51
CA TYR A 35 -2.84 6.65 -7.37
C TYR A 35 -3.39 6.07 -6.06
N SER A 36 -2.54 5.42 -5.27
CA SER A 36 -2.93 4.84 -3.98
C SER A 36 -2.76 5.80 -2.79
N GLY A 37 -2.16 6.99 -2.99
CA GLY A 37 -1.76 7.88 -1.89
C GLY A 37 -0.54 7.41 -1.10
N GLY A 38 0.01 6.23 -1.41
CA GLY A 38 1.27 5.73 -0.86
C GLY A 38 2.48 6.43 -1.47
N LEU A 39 3.64 6.37 -0.78
CA LEU A 39 4.85 7.12 -1.17
C LEU A 39 5.24 6.94 -2.64
N ASP A 40 5.19 5.71 -3.18
CA ASP A 40 5.66 5.43 -4.54
C ASP A 40 4.79 6.10 -5.60
N SER A 41 3.45 5.94 -5.52
CA SER A 41 2.52 6.58 -6.44
C SER A 41 2.53 8.11 -6.30
N ARG A 42 2.72 8.63 -5.08
CA ARG A 42 2.90 10.07 -4.82
C ARG A 42 4.17 10.60 -5.44
N PHE A 43 5.28 9.89 -5.26
CA PHE A 43 6.56 10.29 -5.84
C PHE A 43 6.51 10.31 -7.37
N LEU A 44 5.93 9.27 -7.99
CA LEU A 44 5.75 9.23 -9.44
C LEU A 44 4.91 10.41 -9.93
N ALA A 45 3.78 10.70 -9.27
CA ALA A 45 2.90 11.82 -9.62
C ALA A 45 3.61 13.18 -9.49
N PHE A 46 4.28 13.40 -8.36
CA PHE A 46 5.03 14.60 -8.07
C PHE A 46 6.16 14.81 -9.10
N PHE A 47 6.95 13.78 -9.37
CA PHE A 47 8.07 13.86 -10.29
C PHE A 47 7.61 14.10 -11.73
N ALA A 48 6.58 13.39 -12.20
CA ALA A 48 6.01 13.58 -13.52
C ALA A 48 5.47 15.02 -13.72
N SER A 49 4.79 15.56 -12.72
CA SER A 49 4.32 16.95 -12.71
C SER A 49 5.50 17.95 -12.79
N LYS A 50 6.57 17.72 -12.01
CA LYS A 50 7.80 18.54 -12.08
C LYS A 50 8.52 18.45 -13.42
N CYS A 51 8.33 17.37 -14.17
CA CYS A 51 8.82 17.24 -15.55
C CYS A 51 7.94 17.93 -16.59
N GLY A 52 6.89 18.63 -16.19
CA GLY A 52 5.99 19.38 -17.07
C GLY A 52 4.91 18.53 -17.74
N LEU A 53 4.69 17.28 -17.31
CA LEU A 53 3.60 16.44 -17.82
C LEU A 53 2.27 16.83 -17.19
N LYS A 54 1.19 16.72 -17.96
CA LYS A 54 -0.19 16.76 -17.45
C LYS A 54 -0.51 15.41 -16.80
N VAL A 55 -0.52 15.39 -15.47
CA VAL A 55 -0.73 14.17 -14.69
C VAL A 55 -2.19 14.07 -14.28
N GLU A 56 -2.83 12.94 -14.59
CA GLU A 56 -4.16 12.58 -14.11
C GLU A 56 -4.05 11.45 -13.10
N LEU A 57 -4.66 11.62 -11.93
CA LEU A 57 -4.62 10.64 -10.86
C LEU A 57 -5.94 9.90 -10.77
N LEU A 58 -5.90 8.57 -10.83
CA LEU A 58 -7.06 7.70 -10.59
C LEU A 58 -6.87 6.97 -9.25
N HIS A 59 -7.72 7.28 -8.28
CA HIS A 59 -7.77 6.58 -7.01
C HIS A 59 -8.90 5.56 -6.99
N ALA A 60 -8.55 4.30 -6.84
CA ALA A 60 -9.51 3.20 -6.70
C ALA A 60 -9.99 3.09 -5.24
N SER A 61 -11.15 3.65 -4.95
CA SER A 61 -11.84 3.46 -3.67
C SER A 61 -12.67 2.19 -3.72
N ALA A 62 -12.34 1.22 -2.89
CA ALA A 62 -12.97 -0.09 -2.86
C ALA A 62 -13.09 -0.58 -1.41
N ALA A 63 -13.91 -1.59 -1.12
CA ALA A 63 -14.23 -2.04 0.23
C ALA A 63 -13.01 -2.42 1.11
N HIS A 64 -11.86 -2.74 0.50
CA HIS A 64 -10.60 -3.05 1.20
C HIS A 64 -9.64 -1.84 1.35
N VAL A 65 -10.09 -0.66 0.95
CA VAL A 65 -9.41 0.63 1.17
C VAL A 65 -10.28 1.44 2.12
N SER A 66 -9.74 1.89 3.23
CA SER A 66 -10.54 2.65 4.20
C SER A 66 -10.92 4.03 3.65
N PRO A 67 -12.10 4.58 4.02
CA PRO A 67 -12.47 5.95 3.67
C PRO A 67 -11.43 6.97 4.16
N SER A 68 -10.85 6.77 5.34
CA SER A 68 -9.78 7.62 5.87
C SER A 68 -8.53 7.56 4.98
N GLU A 69 -8.13 6.38 4.49
CA GLU A 69 -7.02 6.26 3.54
C GLU A 69 -7.35 6.91 2.19
N SER A 70 -8.58 6.76 1.70
CA SER A 70 -9.02 7.42 0.46
C SER A 70 -9.00 8.95 0.60
N GLN A 71 -9.50 9.49 1.72
CA GLN A 71 -9.44 10.93 1.99
C GLN A 71 -8.00 11.41 2.10
N ASN A 72 -7.15 10.71 2.87
CA ASN A 72 -5.72 11.02 2.97
C ASN A 72 -5.01 11.00 1.61
N ALA A 73 -5.40 10.11 0.69
CA ALA A 73 -4.84 10.07 -0.66
C ALA A 73 -5.20 11.35 -1.43
N VAL A 74 -6.47 11.80 -1.35
CA VAL A 74 -6.94 13.04 -1.98
C VAL A 74 -6.21 14.25 -1.40
N ASP A 75 -6.15 14.37 -0.07
CA ASP A 75 -5.52 15.51 0.61
C ASP A 75 -4.04 15.64 0.26
N ARG A 76 -3.33 14.51 0.19
CA ARG A 76 -1.92 14.49 -0.23
C ARG A 76 -1.70 14.88 -1.69
N ALA A 77 -2.63 14.56 -2.57
CA ALA A 77 -2.55 15.00 -3.95
C ALA A 77 -2.80 16.51 -4.06
N LEU A 78 -3.80 17.03 -3.34
CA LEU A 78 -4.09 18.46 -3.27
C LEU A 78 -2.90 19.26 -2.71
N ALA A 79 -2.21 18.73 -1.70
CA ALA A 79 -0.99 19.34 -1.15
C ALA A 79 0.18 19.40 -2.17
N MET A 80 0.14 18.59 -3.23
CA MET A 80 1.08 18.64 -4.36
C MET A 80 0.57 19.51 -5.52
N GLY A 81 -0.60 20.14 -5.41
CA GLY A 81 -1.27 20.87 -6.47
C GLY A 81 -1.88 19.97 -7.55
N LEU A 82 -2.16 18.70 -7.24
CA LEU A 82 -2.74 17.73 -8.15
C LEU A 82 -4.17 17.37 -7.74
N THR A 83 -5.01 17.10 -8.73
CA THR A 83 -6.38 16.63 -8.52
C THR A 83 -6.47 15.12 -8.69
N VAL A 84 -7.37 14.48 -7.94
CA VAL A 84 -7.61 13.04 -7.98
C VAL A 84 -9.05 12.77 -8.40
N ARG A 85 -9.22 11.92 -9.38
CA ARG A 85 -10.52 11.34 -9.71
C ARG A 85 -10.68 10.03 -8.94
N VAL A 86 -11.59 10.02 -7.97
CA VAL A 86 -11.95 8.81 -7.22
C VAL A 86 -12.89 7.97 -8.08
N VAL A 87 -12.59 6.69 -8.20
CA VAL A 87 -13.37 5.72 -8.98
C VAL A 87 -13.65 4.47 -8.14
N HIS A 88 -14.74 3.77 -8.43
CA HIS A 88 -15.20 2.62 -7.68
C HIS A 88 -15.16 1.35 -8.57
N PRO A 89 -14.00 0.68 -8.66
CA PRO A 89 -13.88 -0.53 -9.45
C PRO A 89 -14.66 -1.68 -8.83
N PRO A 90 -15.23 -2.60 -9.65
CA PRO A 90 -15.77 -3.84 -9.15
C PRO A 90 -14.65 -4.69 -8.54
N LEU A 91 -14.92 -5.29 -7.38
CA LEU A 91 -14.02 -6.25 -6.75
C LEU A 91 -14.47 -7.68 -7.06
N PRO A 92 -13.55 -8.64 -7.08
CA PRO A 92 -13.89 -10.06 -7.01
C PRO A 92 -14.71 -10.34 -5.76
N SER A 93 -15.60 -11.34 -5.82
CA SER A 93 -16.39 -11.71 -4.65
C SER A 93 -15.49 -12.23 -3.50
N PRO A 94 -15.97 -12.22 -2.24
CA PRO A 94 -15.22 -12.80 -1.14
C PRO A 94 -14.81 -14.25 -1.40
N GLU A 95 -15.70 -15.05 -2.03
CA GLU A 95 -15.46 -16.45 -2.37
C GLU A 95 -14.37 -16.60 -3.44
N GLU A 96 -14.37 -15.74 -4.47
CA GLU A 96 -13.32 -15.70 -5.50
C GLU A 96 -11.96 -15.34 -4.89
N LEU A 97 -11.94 -14.36 -3.97
CA LEU A 97 -10.72 -13.96 -3.26
C LEU A 97 -10.19 -15.09 -2.37
N ALA A 98 -11.07 -15.80 -1.66
CA ALA A 98 -10.72 -16.95 -0.83
C ALA A 98 -10.19 -18.12 -1.68
N ALA A 99 -10.91 -18.48 -2.75
CA ALA A 99 -10.52 -19.55 -3.68
C ALA A 99 -9.16 -19.28 -4.36
N ALA A 100 -8.84 -18.01 -4.60
CA ALA A 100 -7.54 -17.61 -5.15
C ALA A 100 -6.38 -17.82 -4.15
N GLY A 101 -6.65 -17.94 -2.86
CA GLY A 101 -5.65 -18.17 -1.83
C GLY A 101 -4.49 -17.18 -1.90
N ARG A 102 -3.26 -17.64 -2.04
CA ARG A 102 -2.07 -16.80 -2.15
C ARG A 102 -2.05 -15.90 -3.40
N ASN A 103 -2.88 -16.21 -4.41
CA ASN A 103 -3.03 -15.40 -5.61
C ASN A 103 -4.13 -14.31 -5.49
N ARG A 104 -4.76 -14.14 -4.32
CA ARG A 104 -5.84 -13.14 -4.13
C ARG A 104 -5.44 -11.72 -4.58
N CYS A 105 -4.17 -11.32 -4.36
CA CYS A 105 -3.66 -10.03 -4.81
C CYS A 105 -3.60 -9.92 -6.35
N TYR A 106 -3.33 -11.04 -7.06
CA TYR A 106 -3.39 -11.08 -8.51
C TYR A 106 -4.81 -10.87 -9.02
N VAL A 107 -5.78 -11.63 -8.50
CA VAL A 107 -7.19 -11.55 -8.92
C VAL A 107 -7.75 -10.16 -8.63
N CYS A 108 -7.51 -9.62 -7.44
CA CYS A 108 -7.92 -8.29 -7.04
C CYS A 108 -7.30 -7.18 -7.93
N LYS A 109 -5.99 -7.18 -8.12
CA LYS A 109 -5.32 -6.19 -8.98
C LYS A 109 -5.76 -6.30 -10.43
N ARG A 110 -5.95 -7.50 -10.96
CA ARG A 110 -6.44 -7.69 -12.33
C ARG A 110 -7.80 -7.02 -12.53
N SER A 111 -8.74 -7.21 -11.61
CA SER A 111 -10.06 -6.56 -11.66
C SER A 111 -9.93 -5.03 -11.63
N ILE A 112 -9.23 -4.50 -10.62
CA ILE A 112 -9.06 -3.06 -10.42
C ILE A 112 -8.38 -2.42 -11.63
N PHE A 113 -7.24 -2.95 -12.08
CA PHE A 113 -6.46 -2.33 -13.15
C PHE A 113 -7.12 -2.47 -14.53
N SER A 114 -7.87 -3.55 -14.80
CA SER A 114 -8.70 -3.65 -16.01
C SER A 114 -9.78 -2.56 -16.03
N PHE A 115 -10.35 -2.21 -14.88
CA PHE A 115 -11.29 -1.10 -14.77
C PHE A 115 -10.59 0.25 -14.94
N LEU A 116 -9.45 0.47 -14.25
CA LEU A 116 -8.70 1.73 -14.34
C LEU A 116 -8.24 2.02 -15.77
N GLN A 117 -7.79 1.02 -16.53
CA GLN A 117 -7.42 1.20 -17.94
C GLN A 117 -8.56 1.73 -18.80
N LYS A 118 -9.79 1.26 -18.58
CA LYS A 118 -10.98 1.76 -19.29
C LYS A 118 -11.33 3.19 -18.92
N GLN A 119 -10.91 3.64 -17.74
CA GLN A 119 -11.15 4.99 -17.23
C GLN A 119 -9.99 5.96 -17.51
N ALA A 120 -8.82 5.43 -17.85
CA ALA A 120 -7.62 6.22 -18.04
C ALA A 120 -7.68 7.01 -19.37
N PRO A 121 -7.52 8.33 -19.36
CA PRO A 121 -7.55 9.17 -20.56
C PRO A 121 -6.17 9.29 -21.23
N ALA A 122 -5.16 8.62 -20.70
CA ALA A 122 -3.77 8.60 -21.15
C ALA A 122 -3.13 7.27 -20.71
N PRO A 123 -1.91 6.91 -21.14
CA PRO A 123 -1.23 5.70 -20.71
C PRO A 123 -1.21 5.55 -19.18
N LEU A 124 -1.69 4.40 -18.69
CA LEU A 124 -1.81 4.13 -17.26
C LEU A 124 -0.49 3.63 -16.69
N CYS A 125 -0.04 4.27 -15.62
CA CYS A 125 1.14 3.90 -14.84
C CYS A 125 0.78 3.41 -13.44
N ASP A 126 1.55 2.46 -12.91
CA ASP A 126 1.51 1.99 -11.53
C ASP A 126 2.79 2.44 -10.78
N GLY A 127 2.67 2.63 -9.48
CA GLY A 127 3.79 3.03 -8.61
C GLY A 127 4.70 1.89 -8.18
N SER A 128 4.70 0.73 -8.84
CA SER A 128 5.63 -0.37 -8.57
C SER A 128 7.07 0.08 -8.77
N ASN A 129 7.98 -0.34 -7.87
CA ASN A 129 9.38 0.06 -7.87
C ASN A 129 10.31 -1.17 -8.00
N ALA A 130 11.61 -0.95 -8.22
CA ALA A 130 12.58 -2.03 -8.46
C ALA A 130 12.72 -3.01 -7.28
N SER A 131 12.48 -2.57 -6.04
CA SER A 131 12.51 -3.47 -4.88
C SER A 131 11.36 -4.51 -4.88
N ASP A 132 10.28 -4.25 -5.62
CA ASP A 132 9.12 -5.14 -5.67
C ASP A 132 9.41 -6.45 -6.41
N ALA A 133 10.41 -6.47 -7.29
CA ALA A 133 10.87 -7.67 -7.98
C ALA A 133 11.57 -8.67 -7.05
N LEU A 134 12.07 -8.22 -5.90
CA LEU A 134 12.81 -9.04 -4.92
C LEU A 134 11.91 -9.83 -3.97
N VAL A 135 10.61 -9.62 -4.00
CA VAL A 135 9.66 -10.24 -3.08
C VAL A 135 8.49 -10.88 -3.84
N PHE A 136 7.89 -11.91 -3.24
CA PHE A 136 6.70 -12.54 -3.81
C PHE A 136 5.52 -11.58 -3.83
N ARG A 137 5.18 -11.07 -5.00
CA ARG A 137 4.06 -10.15 -5.24
C ARG A 137 3.19 -10.61 -6.40
N PRO A 138 2.23 -11.50 -6.18
CA PRO A 138 1.38 -12.03 -7.25
C PRO A 138 0.61 -10.93 -8.01
N GLY A 139 0.32 -9.81 -7.36
CA GLY A 139 -0.29 -8.65 -8.01
C GLY A 139 0.57 -8.00 -9.11
N SER A 140 1.90 -8.12 -9.08
CA SER A 140 2.78 -7.58 -10.13
C SER A 140 2.58 -8.31 -11.46
N ARG A 141 2.21 -9.61 -11.43
CA ARG A 141 1.86 -10.37 -12.63
C ARG A 141 0.65 -9.78 -13.36
N ALA A 142 -0.38 -9.37 -12.61
CA ALA A 142 -1.56 -8.74 -13.20
C ALA A 142 -1.22 -7.41 -13.90
N ILE A 143 -0.36 -6.59 -13.28
CA ILE A 143 0.13 -5.32 -13.86
C ILE A 143 0.84 -5.57 -15.19
N LYS A 144 1.75 -6.55 -15.21
CA LYS A 144 2.50 -6.92 -16.42
C LYS A 144 1.60 -7.47 -17.52
N GLU A 145 0.69 -8.39 -17.20
CA GLU A 145 -0.23 -9.00 -18.17
C GLU A 145 -1.19 -7.98 -18.79
N LEU A 146 -1.57 -6.94 -18.04
CA LEU A 146 -2.41 -5.85 -18.52
C LEU A 146 -1.63 -4.78 -19.29
N GLY A 147 -0.30 -4.89 -19.39
CA GLY A 147 0.52 -3.87 -20.05
C GLY A 147 0.51 -2.50 -19.38
N VAL A 148 0.25 -2.45 -18.06
CA VAL A 148 0.34 -1.20 -17.29
C VAL A 148 1.80 -0.84 -17.08
N HIS A 149 2.16 0.40 -17.35
CA HIS A 149 3.54 0.88 -17.23
C HIS A 149 3.98 0.97 -15.77
N THR A 150 5.27 0.68 -15.52
CA THR A 150 5.88 0.71 -14.18
C THR A 150 7.13 1.61 -14.13
N PRO A 151 6.99 2.95 -14.37
CA PRO A 151 8.13 3.81 -14.64
C PRO A 151 9.21 3.82 -13.56
N LEU A 152 8.84 3.68 -12.28
CA LEU A 152 9.82 3.62 -11.18
C LEU A 152 10.66 2.33 -11.25
N ALA A 153 10.03 1.19 -11.55
CA ALA A 153 10.73 -0.08 -11.70
C ALA A 153 11.60 -0.07 -12.96
N ASP A 154 11.08 0.42 -14.08
CA ASP A 154 11.76 0.49 -15.37
C ASP A 154 12.99 1.41 -15.31
N ALA A 155 12.94 2.49 -14.50
CA ALA A 155 14.07 3.37 -14.24
C ALA A 155 15.05 2.81 -13.19
N GLY A 156 14.77 1.65 -12.57
CA GLY A 156 15.59 1.01 -11.56
C GLY A 156 15.54 1.70 -10.18
N LEU A 157 14.51 2.47 -9.88
CA LEU A 157 14.35 3.10 -8.56
C LEU A 157 13.92 2.07 -7.51
N THR A 158 14.77 1.90 -6.52
CA THR A 158 14.46 1.10 -5.32
C THR A 158 13.72 1.93 -4.27
N LYS A 159 13.09 1.27 -3.29
CA LYS A 159 12.39 1.96 -2.20
C LYS A 159 13.27 2.93 -1.40
N PRO A 160 14.53 2.58 -1.04
CA PRO A 160 15.47 3.54 -0.42
C PRO A 160 15.77 4.74 -1.31
N MET A 161 16.00 4.53 -2.62
CA MET A 161 16.24 5.62 -3.57
C MET A 161 15.04 6.55 -3.70
N ILE A 162 13.82 6.01 -3.75
CA ILE A 162 12.59 6.82 -3.79
C ILE A 162 12.48 7.71 -2.54
N ARG A 163 12.76 7.18 -1.34
CA ARG A 163 12.75 7.97 -0.10
C ARG A 163 13.78 9.10 -0.12
N ALA A 164 15.01 8.79 -0.54
CA ALA A 164 16.08 9.77 -0.64
C ALA A 164 15.74 10.85 -1.69
N ALA A 165 15.30 10.46 -2.88
CA ALA A 165 14.88 11.37 -3.94
C ALA A 165 13.67 12.23 -3.52
N ALA A 166 12.69 11.64 -2.81
CA ALA A 166 11.54 12.37 -2.29
C ALA A 166 11.97 13.47 -1.30
N THR A 167 12.92 13.15 -0.42
CA THR A 167 13.52 14.14 0.52
C THR A 167 14.25 15.24 -0.25
N LEU A 168 15.11 14.85 -1.19
CA LEU A 168 15.92 15.78 -1.99
C LEU A 168 15.04 16.77 -2.80
N LEU A 169 13.94 16.27 -3.36
CA LEU A 169 13.04 17.07 -4.21
C LEU A 169 11.94 17.80 -3.43
N GLY A 170 11.90 17.66 -2.10
CA GLY A 170 10.95 18.35 -1.24
C GLY A 170 9.52 17.77 -1.29
N LEU A 171 9.35 16.48 -1.59
CA LEU A 171 8.04 15.85 -1.46
C LEU A 171 7.64 15.79 0.03
N PRO A 172 6.44 16.28 0.43
CA PRO A 172 5.98 16.17 1.80
C PRO A 172 5.94 14.72 2.30
N ASP A 173 6.26 14.48 3.57
CA ASP A 173 6.24 13.16 4.22
C ASP A 173 6.98 12.05 3.42
N PRO A 174 8.29 12.21 3.13
CA PRO A 174 9.04 11.23 2.35
C PRO A 174 9.27 9.91 3.09
N GLN A 175 9.04 9.90 4.40
CA GLN A 175 9.17 8.72 5.26
C GLN A 175 7.85 8.03 5.54
N GLN A 176 6.78 8.40 4.84
CA GLN A 176 5.46 7.78 4.98
C GLN A 176 5.55 6.26 5.13
N PRO A 177 4.98 5.69 6.20
CA PRO A 177 4.95 4.24 6.39
C PRO A 177 4.04 3.56 5.36
N ALA A 178 4.39 2.33 4.99
CA ALA A 178 3.54 1.53 4.11
C ALA A 178 2.25 1.12 4.84
N ARG A 179 1.11 1.37 4.20
CA ARG A 179 -0.21 0.89 4.64
C ARG A 179 -0.74 -0.12 3.62
N PRO A 180 -0.55 -1.43 3.85
CA PRO A 180 -1.09 -2.46 2.97
C PRO A 180 -2.61 -2.54 3.11
N CYS A 181 -3.32 -2.92 2.04
CA CYS A 181 -4.78 -3.01 1.99
C CYS A 181 -5.35 -3.92 3.09
N LEU A 182 -6.60 -3.71 3.49
CA LEU A 182 -7.25 -4.45 4.58
C LEU A 182 -7.32 -5.98 4.35
N LEU A 183 -7.32 -6.46 3.11
CA LEU A 183 -7.26 -7.89 2.83
C LEU A 183 -6.03 -8.58 3.44
N THR A 184 -4.94 -7.84 3.68
CA THR A 184 -3.75 -8.40 4.34
C THR A 184 -3.96 -8.66 5.84
N ARG A 185 -5.12 -8.32 6.39
CA ARG A 185 -5.52 -8.62 7.78
C ARG A 185 -6.16 -10.00 7.92
N PHE A 186 -6.47 -10.65 6.81
CA PHE A 186 -7.17 -11.93 6.73
C PHE A 186 -6.26 -13.00 6.15
N ASP A 187 -6.41 -14.26 6.60
CA ASP A 187 -5.64 -15.38 6.06
C ASP A 187 -5.97 -15.63 4.58
N TYR A 188 -5.10 -16.42 3.95
CA TYR A 188 -5.26 -16.84 2.56
C TYR A 188 -6.43 -17.74 2.37
N GLY A 189 -7.38 -17.87 2.07
CA GLY A 189 -8.56 -18.75 2.06
C GLY A 189 -9.71 -18.20 2.89
N ASP A 190 -9.49 -17.07 3.55
CA ASP A 190 -10.57 -16.36 4.23
C ASP A 190 -11.33 -15.47 3.23
N ALA A 191 -12.66 -15.44 3.36
CA ALA A 191 -13.60 -14.64 2.57
C ALA A 191 -14.20 -13.52 3.42
N PRO A 192 -13.44 -12.45 3.73
CA PRO A 192 -13.97 -11.37 4.56
C PRO A 192 -15.11 -10.65 3.85
N ASP A 193 -16.26 -10.64 4.49
CA ASP A 193 -17.40 -9.86 4.04
C ASP A 193 -17.24 -8.35 4.32
N ALA A 194 -18.19 -7.55 3.80
CA ALA A 194 -18.14 -6.11 3.98
C ALA A 194 -18.26 -5.67 5.46
N ARG A 195 -18.90 -6.48 6.34
CA ARG A 195 -18.99 -6.19 7.77
C ARG A 195 -17.64 -6.35 8.46
N ARG A 196 -16.95 -7.48 8.22
CA ARG A 196 -15.63 -7.75 8.81
C ARG A 196 -14.59 -6.73 8.31
N LEU A 197 -14.63 -6.36 7.03
CA LEU A 197 -13.77 -5.31 6.48
C LEU A 197 -14.01 -3.96 7.17
N ARG A 198 -15.27 -3.54 7.33
CA ARG A 198 -15.60 -2.28 8.04
C ARG A 198 -15.19 -2.31 9.49
N LEU A 199 -15.45 -3.40 10.22
CA LEU A 199 -15.02 -3.54 11.61
C LEU A 199 -13.50 -3.44 11.74
N THR A 200 -12.76 -4.16 10.88
CA THR A 200 -11.29 -4.09 10.86
C THR A 200 -10.80 -2.66 10.64
N GLN A 201 -11.42 -1.95 9.73
CA GLN A 201 -11.10 -0.55 9.45
C GLN A 201 -11.39 0.35 10.65
N GLN A 202 -12.60 0.30 11.23
CA GLN A 202 -12.97 1.13 12.36
C GLN A 202 -12.03 0.93 13.55
N VAL A 203 -11.66 -0.32 13.81
CA VAL A 203 -10.69 -0.66 14.86
C VAL A 203 -9.29 -0.13 14.52
N GLU A 204 -8.81 -0.29 13.29
CA GLU A 204 -7.49 0.24 12.90
C GLU A 204 -7.47 1.78 12.88
N ASP A 205 -8.55 2.44 12.50
CA ASP A 205 -8.67 3.90 12.59
C ASP A 205 -8.62 4.35 14.06
N PHE A 206 -9.39 3.73 14.95
CA PHE A 206 -9.32 3.98 16.39
C PHE A 206 -7.91 3.76 16.97
N LEU A 207 -7.28 2.63 16.65
CA LEU A 207 -5.92 2.32 17.13
C LEU A 207 -4.88 3.32 16.59
N SER A 208 -5.10 3.92 15.43
CA SER A 208 -4.17 4.89 14.83
C SER A 208 -4.09 6.21 15.61
N GLU A 209 -5.12 6.53 16.39
CA GLU A 209 -5.17 7.71 17.28
C GLU A 209 -4.39 7.48 18.59
N LEU A 210 -4.02 6.24 18.92
CA LEU A 210 -3.32 5.90 20.14
C LEU A 210 -1.82 6.21 20.04
N PRO A 211 -1.29 7.16 20.81
CA PRO A 211 0.13 7.54 20.74
C PRO A 211 1.09 6.40 20.98
N GLU A 212 0.70 5.44 21.83
CA GLU A 212 1.48 4.27 22.18
C GLU A 212 1.64 3.28 21.00
N LEU A 213 0.83 3.38 19.94
CA LEU A 213 0.89 2.51 18.77
C LEU A 213 1.59 3.15 17.53
N ARG A 214 2.27 4.28 17.71
CA ARG A 214 2.90 5.04 16.62
C ARG A 214 3.93 4.25 15.81
N ALA A 215 4.63 3.30 16.41
CA ALA A 215 5.60 2.46 15.68
C ALA A 215 4.92 1.42 14.77
N GLY A 216 3.62 1.25 14.90
CA GLY A 216 2.79 0.44 14.02
C GLY A 216 2.10 -0.74 14.71
N PHE A 217 1.02 -1.16 14.09
CA PHE A 217 0.18 -2.28 14.52
C PHE A 217 -0.53 -2.89 13.32
N ARG A 218 -1.19 -4.04 13.51
CA ARG A 218 -2.09 -4.70 12.55
C ARG A 218 -3.14 -5.50 13.31
N LEU A 219 -4.42 -5.23 13.08
CA LEU A 219 -5.49 -6.13 13.50
C LEU A 219 -5.61 -7.26 12.46
N ARG A 220 -5.44 -8.51 12.86
CA ARG A 220 -5.53 -9.68 11.99
C ARG A 220 -6.64 -10.62 12.44
N TRP A 221 -7.06 -11.46 11.51
CA TRP A 221 -8.09 -12.45 11.76
C TRP A 221 -7.57 -13.85 11.48
N LEU A 222 -7.78 -14.75 12.43
CA LEU A 222 -7.59 -16.19 12.28
C LEU A 222 -8.97 -16.86 12.37
N GLY A 223 -9.59 -17.10 11.21
CA GLY A 223 -11.02 -17.36 11.19
C GLY A 223 -11.77 -16.19 11.80
N ASP A 224 -12.55 -16.44 12.84
CA ASP A 224 -13.33 -15.41 13.56
C ASP A 224 -12.60 -14.80 14.76
N GLN A 225 -11.38 -15.21 15.04
CA GLN A 225 -10.61 -14.71 16.17
C GLN A 225 -9.75 -13.50 15.79
N PRO A 226 -9.96 -12.33 16.41
CA PRO A 226 -9.12 -11.16 16.20
C PRO A 226 -7.80 -11.28 16.95
N LEU A 227 -6.73 -10.86 16.31
CA LEU A 227 -5.36 -10.87 16.81
C LEU A 227 -4.73 -9.53 16.54
N LEU A 228 -4.37 -8.77 17.56
CA LEU A 228 -3.68 -7.50 17.43
C LEU A 228 -2.17 -7.72 17.51
N HIS A 229 -1.47 -7.50 16.41
CA HIS A 229 -0.02 -7.44 16.38
C HIS A 229 0.44 -5.99 16.55
N VAL A 230 1.32 -5.74 17.50
CA VAL A 230 1.92 -4.43 17.75
C VAL A 230 3.43 -4.49 17.54
N ALA A 231 4.02 -3.43 16.98
CA ALA A 231 5.46 -3.40 16.73
C ALA A 231 6.24 -3.31 18.04
N SER A 232 7.28 -4.13 18.20
CA SER A 232 8.16 -4.16 19.40
C SER A 232 8.82 -2.79 19.66
N ALA A 233 9.03 -1.97 18.62
CA ALA A 233 9.55 -0.61 18.73
C ALA A 233 8.67 0.36 19.56
N ASN A 234 7.39 0.01 19.81
CA ASN A 234 6.52 0.79 20.71
C ASN A 234 6.91 0.65 22.19
N ARG A 235 7.65 -0.40 22.58
CA ARG A 235 8.17 -0.62 23.96
C ARG A 235 7.09 -0.62 25.04
N PHE A 236 6.16 -1.55 24.97
CA PHE A 236 5.05 -1.65 25.93
C PHE A 236 5.43 -2.24 27.28
N SER A 237 4.85 -1.67 28.34
CA SER A 237 4.66 -2.37 29.62
C SER A 237 3.40 -3.25 29.57
N SER A 238 3.31 -4.25 30.49
CA SER A 238 2.11 -5.09 30.62
C SER A 238 0.85 -4.27 30.93
N LYS A 239 0.98 -3.15 31.66
CA LYS A 239 -0.11 -2.24 31.99
C LYS A 239 -0.65 -1.52 30.74
N GLU A 240 0.23 -1.08 29.84
CA GLU A 240 -0.17 -0.42 28.60
C GLU A 240 -0.89 -1.38 27.65
N LEU A 241 -0.39 -2.61 27.52
CA LEU A 241 -1.08 -3.64 26.73
C LEU A 241 -2.47 -3.95 27.29
N GLY A 242 -2.60 -4.10 28.62
CA GLY A 242 -3.90 -4.24 29.29
C GLY A 242 -4.84 -3.06 29.05
N GLY A 243 -4.32 -1.83 29.09
CA GLY A 243 -5.10 -0.63 28.78
C GLY A 243 -5.60 -0.58 27.33
N ILE A 244 -4.80 -1.02 26.36
CA ILE A 244 -5.22 -1.16 24.95
C ILE A 244 -6.34 -2.19 24.83
N GLN A 245 -6.20 -3.34 25.49
CA GLN A 245 -7.20 -4.41 25.46
C GLN A 245 -8.53 -3.95 26.05
N THR A 246 -8.52 -3.25 27.20
CA THR A 246 -9.72 -2.70 27.83
C THR A 246 -10.43 -1.73 26.88
N ARG A 247 -9.71 -0.75 26.32
CA ARG A 247 -10.27 0.22 25.37
C ARG A 247 -10.87 -0.44 24.13
N LEU A 248 -10.23 -1.49 23.61
CA LEU A 248 -10.77 -2.26 22.47
C LEU A 248 -12.08 -2.96 22.82
N THR A 249 -12.14 -3.62 23.99
CA THR A 249 -13.35 -4.32 24.46
C THR A 249 -14.50 -3.37 24.69
N GLU A 250 -14.24 -2.19 25.27
CA GLU A 250 -15.24 -1.17 25.54
C GLU A 250 -15.76 -0.49 24.26
N SER A 251 -14.86 -0.18 23.31
CA SER A 251 -15.21 0.53 22.07
C SER A 251 -15.77 -0.38 21.00
N PHE A 252 -15.40 -1.66 21.00
CA PHE A 252 -15.75 -2.65 19.96
C PHE A 252 -16.11 -4.00 20.60
N PRO A 253 -17.22 -4.08 21.34
CA PRO A 253 -17.62 -5.33 22.03
C PRO A 253 -17.86 -6.50 21.08
N GLU A 254 -18.17 -6.23 19.81
CA GLU A 254 -18.31 -7.25 18.77
C GLU A 254 -17.00 -7.97 18.37
N LEU A 255 -15.83 -7.44 18.76
CA LEU A 255 -14.56 -8.15 18.59
C LEU A 255 -14.43 -9.34 19.57
N GLY A 256 -15.12 -9.29 20.71
CA GLY A 256 -14.89 -10.23 21.78
C GLY A 256 -13.49 -10.09 22.40
N SER A 257 -12.87 -11.22 22.73
CA SER A 257 -11.50 -11.21 23.28
C SER A 257 -10.46 -11.03 22.18
N VAL A 258 -9.65 -9.97 22.29
CA VAL A 258 -8.55 -9.69 21.36
C VAL A 258 -7.24 -10.13 22.01
N HIS A 259 -6.53 -11.06 21.37
CA HIS A 259 -5.17 -11.41 21.80
C HIS A 259 -4.17 -10.39 21.24
N ILE A 260 -3.23 -9.91 22.07
CA ILE A 260 -2.22 -8.93 21.66
C ILE A 260 -0.84 -9.60 21.64
N GLU A 261 -0.16 -9.53 20.51
CA GLU A 261 1.21 -10.03 20.33
C GLU A 261 2.17 -8.89 19.93
N VAL A 262 3.32 -8.82 20.61
CA VAL A 262 4.40 -7.90 20.28
C VAL A 262 5.30 -8.54 19.22
N MET A 263 5.61 -7.83 18.13
CA MET A 263 6.32 -8.35 16.98
C MET A 263 7.41 -7.40 16.45
N ASP A 264 8.54 -7.96 16.06
CA ASP A 264 9.62 -7.19 15.41
C ASP A 264 9.28 -6.83 13.97
N ASN A 265 8.51 -7.66 13.28
CA ASN A 265 8.13 -7.43 11.89
C ASN A 265 6.65 -7.73 11.65
N LEU A 266 5.88 -6.67 11.40
CA LEU A 266 4.46 -6.77 11.09
C LEU A 266 4.16 -7.24 9.65
N SER A 267 5.10 -7.09 8.71
CA SER A 267 4.87 -7.41 7.29
C SER A 267 4.98 -8.91 7.01
N GLY A 268 4.19 -9.44 6.06
CA GLY A 268 4.30 -10.82 5.58
C GLY A 268 4.02 -11.91 6.63
N TRP A 269 3.22 -11.63 7.65
CA TRP A 269 2.95 -12.59 8.73
C TRP A 269 2.24 -13.85 8.22
N PHE A 270 1.20 -13.71 7.40
CA PHE A 270 0.52 -14.87 6.80
C PHE A 270 1.42 -15.66 5.84
N ASP A 271 2.34 -14.99 5.13
CA ASP A 271 3.33 -15.68 4.28
C ASP A 271 4.26 -16.56 5.10
N ARG A 272 4.76 -16.04 6.24
CA ARG A 272 5.61 -16.81 7.15
C ARG A 272 4.85 -17.97 7.80
N ARG A 273 3.59 -17.73 8.21
CA ARG A 273 2.72 -18.74 8.79
C ARG A 273 2.45 -19.88 7.79
N SER A 274 2.10 -19.57 6.56
CA SER A 274 1.81 -20.57 5.52
C SER A 274 3.02 -21.45 5.18
N ARG A 275 4.25 -20.92 5.26
CA ARG A 275 5.48 -21.69 5.08
C ARG A 275 5.76 -22.64 6.23
N ARG A 276 5.38 -22.29 7.46
CA ARG A 276 5.56 -23.14 8.65
C ARG A 276 4.56 -24.31 8.68
N ILE A 277 3.35 -24.12 8.14
CA ILE A 277 2.30 -25.15 8.12
C ILE A 277 2.54 -26.17 6.99
N ARG A 278 3.33 -25.85 5.98
CA ARG A 278 3.76 -26.74 4.88
C ARG A 278 5.29 -26.78 4.79
N PRO A 279 6.00 -27.51 5.67
CA PRO A 279 7.41 -27.78 5.44
C PRO A 279 7.51 -28.78 4.29
N GLY A 280 7.92 -28.33 3.10
CA GLY A 280 8.24 -29.19 1.96
C GLY A 280 7.16 -29.33 0.90
N ALA A 281 6.81 -28.26 0.23
CA ALA A 281 6.20 -28.28 -1.11
C ALA A 281 6.91 -27.20 -1.96
#